data_20a7cfe665ac14df495d3128d507cad5
#
_entry.id   20a7cfe665ac14df495d3128d507cad5
#
_cell.length_a   1.000
_cell.length_b   1.000
_cell.length_c   1.000
_cell.angle_alpha   90.00
_cell.angle_beta   90.00
_cell.angle_gamma   90.00
#
_symmetry.space_group_name_H-M   'P 1'
#
loop_
_entity.id
_entity.type
_entity.pdbx_description
1 polymer ?
#
loop_
_entity_poly.entity_id
_entity_poly.type
_entity_poly.pdbx_seq_one_letter_code
_entity_poly.pdbx_strand_id
1 'polypeptide(L)'
;MTALETQLTEIVEKEQGQKIIPFLQKLTQEERESLIPCLSRLEEYYNKFVQLEERTYGTRATSGQHHIIDLAALVIFPLKEFRKHEWGINTAHLNEIAAWHIPTWLDSYFVEGEGKEFGGFYNMDYEILMDWIERGILTVSPSPQTIAGYLVNYIHTTPVLEKRDITINEHIWYLFEYDCGQNWHANPAKGYPYYTFQHFTENGKLDRMRVLKESLLAINRNFNKNLCSWFAGMFTALNPSVEEQLTLQPEMFAALSSPHSRPTNIILGLLKNLCSHPRFLTDDFLDQTAVLFASD
;
A
#
# COMPACT_ATOMS: atom_id res chain seq x y z
N MET A 1 28.47 23.91 23.48
CA MET A 1 27.96 23.77 22.10
C MET A 1 29.09 24.10 21.15
N THR A 2 29.30 23.25 20.15
CA THR A 2 30.23 23.52 19.05
C THR A 2 29.64 24.58 18.10
N ALA A 3 30.47 25.14 17.20
CA ALA A 3 29.96 26.09 16.20
C ALA A 3 28.86 25.47 15.30
N LEU A 4 29.00 24.19 14.93
CA LEU A 4 28.01 23.43 14.13
C LEU A 4 26.71 23.20 14.91
N GLU A 5 26.77 22.82 16.18
CA GLU A 5 25.59 22.67 17.04
C GLU A 5 24.83 24.00 17.18
N THR A 6 25.56 25.10 17.38
CA THR A 6 24.96 26.44 17.45
C THR A 6 24.27 26.80 16.15
N GLN A 7 24.91 26.54 15.01
CA GLN A 7 24.35 26.84 13.70
C GLN A 7 23.07 26.00 13.41
N LEU A 8 23.10 24.69 13.70
CA LEU A 8 21.93 23.84 13.53
C LEU A 8 20.77 24.30 14.43
N THR A 9 21.03 24.58 15.69
CA THR A 9 20.03 25.09 16.64
C THR A 9 19.41 26.39 16.13
N GLU A 10 20.22 27.32 15.66
CA GLU A 10 19.78 28.62 15.13
C GLU A 10 18.90 28.43 13.86
N ILE A 11 19.25 27.51 12.97
CA ILE A 11 18.46 27.20 11.77
C ILE A 11 17.08 26.69 12.18
N VAL A 12 16.97 25.79 13.17
CA VAL A 12 15.71 25.26 13.67
C VAL A 12 14.89 26.34 14.39
N GLU A 13 15.48 27.04 15.36
CA GLU A 13 14.80 28.05 16.18
C GLU A 13 14.24 29.21 15.36
N LYS A 14 14.98 29.65 14.33
CA LYS A 14 14.59 30.76 13.45
C LYS A 14 13.85 30.31 12.20
N GLU A 15 13.49 29.03 12.08
CA GLU A 15 12.78 28.43 10.94
C GLU A 15 13.46 28.76 9.58
N GLN A 16 14.78 28.68 9.52
CA GLN A 16 15.53 29.05 8.32
C GLN A 16 15.61 27.88 7.32
N GLY A 17 14.46 27.38 6.83
CA GLY A 17 14.36 26.23 5.94
C GLY A 17 15.28 26.30 4.72
N GLN A 18 15.46 27.48 4.14
CA GLN A 18 16.35 27.70 2.99
C GLN A 18 17.84 27.47 3.31
N LYS A 19 18.23 27.41 4.60
CA LYS A 19 19.63 27.20 5.01
C LYS A 19 19.95 25.76 5.36
N ILE A 20 18.94 24.91 5.62
CA ILE A 20 19.20 23.55 6.12
C ILE A 20 19.91 22.70 5.07
N ILE A 21 19.45 22.64 3.82
CA ILE A 21 20.11 21.84 2.79
C ILE A 21 21.56 22.29 2.54
N PRO A 22 21.85 23.60 2.29
CA PRO A 22 23.22 24.05 2.15
C PRO A 22 24.11 23.78 3.38
N PHE A 23 23.56 23.75 4.58
CA PHE A 23 24.26 23.35 5.81
C PHE A 23 24.58 21.87 5.79
N LEU A 24 23.59 21.00 5.56
CA LEU A 24 23.74 19.54 5.56
C LEU A 24 24.72 19.03 4.47
N GLN A 25 24.70 19.66 3.30
CA GLN A 25 25.57 19.30 2.18
C GLN A 25 27.06 19.50 2.45
N LYS A 26 27.39 20.41 3.36
CA LYS A 26 28.78 20.73 3.71
C LYS A 26 29.39 19.83 4.79
N LEU A 27 28.52 19.08 5.50
CA LEU A 27 28.95 18.25 6.62
C LEU A 27 29.72 17.02 6.14
N THR A 28 30.90 16.80 6.72
CA THR A 28 31.61 15.53 6.66
C THR A 28 30.89 14.46 7.47
N GLN A 29 31.24 13.20 7.30
CA GLN A 29 30.66 12.10 8.08
C GLN A 29 30.91 12.28 9.59
N GLU A 30 32.13 12.69 10.00
CA GLU A 30 32.46 12.93 11.40
C GLU A 30 31.65 14.08 12.01
N GLU A 31 31.41 15.14 11.22
CA GLU A 31 30.60 16.28 11.66
C GLU A 31 29.11 15.86 11.81
N ARG A 32 28.58 15.04 10.92
CA ARG A 32 27.21 14.46 11.05
C ARG A 32 27.10 13.67 12.35
N GLU A 33 28.05 12.78 12.62
CA GLU A 33 28.09 11.98 13.84
C GLU A 33 28.16 12.84 15.11
N SER A 34 28.94 13.91 15.05
CA SER A 34 29.06 14.87 16.18
C SER A 34 27.78 15.63 16.49
N LEU A 35 26.89 15.79 15.48
CA LEU A 35 25.60 16.50 15.59
C LEU A 35 24.45 15.62 16.11
N ILE A 36 24.61 14.30 16.15
CA ILE A 36 23.55 13.38 16.61
C ILE A 36 22.98 13.79 17.98
N PRO A 37 23.80 14.07 19.04
CA PRO A 37 23.23 14.44 20.34
C PRO A 37 22.51 15.80 20.33
N CYS A 38 22.94 16.72 19.50
CA CYS A 38 22.32 18.03 19.36
C CYS A 38 20.93 17.86 18.68
N LEU A 39 20.87 17.14 17.56
CA LEU A 39 19.64 16.91 16.83
C LEU A 39 18.62 16.10 17.66
N SER A 40 19.05 15.07 18.39
CA SER A 40 18.19 14.31 19.30
C SER A 40 17.55 15.19 20.38
N ARG A 41 18.28 16.17 20.93
CA ARG A 41 17.70 17.13 21.89
C ARG A 41 16.69 18.06 21.24
N LEU A 42 16.97 18.54 20.02
CA LEU A 42 16.03 19.39 19.26
C LEU A 42 14.76 18.62 18.95
N GLU A 43 14.88 17.38 18.49
CA GLU A 43 13.75 16.50 18.20
C GLU A 43 12.91 16.24 19.47
N GLU A 44 13.54 15.84 20.58
CA GLU A 44 12.82 15.62 21.85
C GLU A 44 12.10 16.88 22.33
N TYR A 45 12.66 18.05 22.13
CA TYR A 45 12.02 19.31 22.54
C TYR A 45 10.88 19.72 21.64
N TYR A 46 11.07 19.66 20.32
CA TYR A 46 10.13 20.19 19.33
C TYR A 46 9.07 19.15 18.88
N ASN A 47 9.48 17.93 18.58
CA ASN A 47 8.62 16.92 17.95
C ASN A 47 7.88 16.05 18.96
N LYS A 48 8.27 16.03 20.24
CA LYS A 48 7.58 15.25 21.25
C LYS A 48 6.14 15.71 21.45
N PHE A 49 5.23 14.76 21.38
CA PHE A 49 3.82 15.02 21.61
C PHE A 49 3.58 15.33 23.08
N VAL A 50 3.07 16.51 23.36
CA VAL A 50 2.87 17.04 24.73
C VAL A 50 1.52 17.72 24.85
N GLN A 51 1.06 17.92 26.08
CA GLN A 51 -0.08 18.79 26.35
C GLN A 51 0.36 20.24 26.19
N LEU A 52 -0.21 20.96 25.23
CA LEU A 52 0.11 22.37 24.94
C LEU A 52 -0.75 23.30 25.82
N GLU A 53 -2.06 22.98 25.94
CA GLU A 53 -3.04 23.71 26.73
C GLU A 53 -4.05 22.74 27.37
N GLU A 54 -4.94 23.25 28.21
CA GLU A 54 -6.03 22.43 28.80
C GLU A 54 -6.86 21.80 27.68
N ARG A 55 -6.75 20.46 27.50
CA ARG A 55 -7.39 19.63 26.44
C ARG A 55 -6.81 19.73 25.02
N THR A 56 -5.71 20.45 24.81
CA THR A 56 -5.03 20.51 23.52
C THR A 56 -3.69 19.79 23.60
N TYR A 57 -3.54 18.76 22.75
CA TYR A 57 -2.30 17.98 22.65
C TYR A 57 -1.68 18.18 21.27
N GLY A 58 -0.37 18.21 21.20
CA GLY A 58 0.37 18.39 19.96
C GLY A 58 1.88 18.47 20.20
N THR A 59 2.62 18.82 19.18
CA THR A 59 4.05 19.09 19.27
C THR A 59 4.30 20.58 19.46
N ARG A 60 5.49 20.93 19.97
CA ARG A 60 5.90 22.35 20.08
C ARG A 60 6.37 22.91 18.76
N ALA A 61 6.77 22.04 17.82
CA ALA A 61 7.27 22.46 16.54
C ALA A 61 6.19 23.11 15.68
N THR A 62 6.56 24.14 14.97
CA THR A 62 5.84 24.62 13.79
C THR A 62 6.05 23.64 12.63
N SER A 63 5.26 23.78 11.56
CA SER A 63 5.49 23.00 10.33
C SER A 63 6.86 23.23 9.71
N GLY A 64 7.40 24.45 9.83
CA GLY A 64 8.73 24.79 9.35
C GLY A 64 9.84 24.12 10.18
N GLN A 65 9.69 24.07 11.49
CA GLN A 65 10.63 23.37 12.38
C GLN A 65 10.59 21.87 12.17
N HIS A 66 9.40 21.26 12.03
CA HIS A 66 9.27 19.84 11.67
C HIS A 66 10.03 19.53 10.39
N HIS A 67 9.79 20.28 9.31
CA HIS A 67 10.47 20.11 8.03
C HIS A 67 12.00 20.12 8.17
N ILE A 68 12.54 21.11 8.90
CA ILE A 68 14.00 21.25 9.11
C ILE A 68 14.58 20.06 9.90
N ILE A 69 13.88 19.65 10.97
CA ILE A 69 14.32 18.53 11.82
C ILE A 69 14.27 17.21 11.04
N ASP A 70 13.20 16.96 10.28
CA ASP A 70 13.06 15.77 9.46
C ASP A 70 14.15 15.64 8.40
N LEU A 71 14.46 16.74 7.67
CA LEU A 71 15.57 16.75 6.72
C LEU A 71 16.92 16.48 7.40
N ALA A 72 17.14 17.08 8.58
CA ALA A 72 18.37 16.86 9.35
C ALA A 72 18.44 15.39 9.84
N ALA A 73 17.33 14.80 10.29
CA ALA A 73 17.27 13.43 10.75
C ALA A 73 17.60 12.43 9.63
N LEU A 74 17.09 12.64 8.41
CA LEU A 74 17.39 11.80 7.25
C LEU A 74 18.88 11.82 6.87
N VAL A 75 19.61 12.91 7.14
CA VAL A 75 21.01 13.06 6.76
C VAL A 75 21.97 12.71 7.89
N ILE A 76 21.60 13.00 9.13
CA ILE A 76 22.48 12.92 10.30
C ILE A 76 22.30 11.60 11.06
N PHE A 77 21.07 11.09 11.19
CA PHE A 77 20.82 9.93 12.03
C PHE A 77 21.24 8.62 11.35
N PRO A 78 21.98 7.75 12.07
CA PRO A 78 22.04 6.34 11.72
C PRO A 78 20.69 5.67 12.01
N LEU A 79 20.43 4.52 11.40
CA LEU A 79 19.15 3.78 11.54
C LEU A 79 18.70 3.62 13.01
N LYS A 80 19.64 3.33 13.91
CA LYS A 80 19.34 3.15 15.35
C LYS A 80 18.72 4.39 15.99
N GLU A 81 19.19 5.57 15.64
CA GLU A 81 18.66 6.82 16.17
C GLU A 81 17.37 7.20 15.41
N PHE A 82 17.33 7.01 14.09
CA PHE A 82 16.15 7.29 13.28
C PHE A 82 14.93 6.47 13.70
N ARG A 83 15.09 5.22 14.15
CA ARG A 83 14.00 4.39 14.70
C ARG A 83 13.31 4.98 15.93
N LYS A 84 13.92 5.96 16.59
CA LYS A 84 13.31 6.68 17.72
C LYS A 84 12.47 7.88 17.26
N HIS A 85 12.59 8.23 15.99
CA HIS A 85 11.81 9.29 15.36
C HIS A 85 10.36 8.90 15.24
N GLU A 86 9.46 9.66 15.87
CA GLU A 86 8.04 9.27 16.02
C GLU A 86 7.27 9.24 14.70
N TRP A 87 7.68 10.05 13.72
CA TRP A 87 6.88 10.31 12.52
C TRP A 87 7.26 9.49 11.29
N GLY A 88 8.34 8.70 11.37
CA GLY A 88 8.83 7.95 10.21
C GLY A 88 9.40 8.86 9.10
N ILE A 89 9.45 8.34 7.88
CA ILE A 89 9.96 9.09 6.71
C ILE A 89 8.82 9.80 6.00
N ASN A 90 8.87 11.12 5.92
CA ASN A 90 8.05 11.86 4.98
C ASN A 90 8.64 11.74 3.57
N THR A 91 7.89 11.18 2.63
CA THR A 91 8.37 10.93 1.26
C THR A 91 8.76 12.21 0.52
N ALA A 92 8.08 13.34 0.80
CA ALA A 92 8.44 14.62 0.22
C ALA A 92 9.82 15.10 0.69
N HIS A 93 10.13 14.94 1.99
CA HIS A 93 11.43 15.34 2.56
C HIS A 93 12.56 14.46 2.01
N LEU A 94 12.34 13.15 1.86
CA LEU A 94 13.34 12.29 1.23
C LEU A 94 13.57 12.68 -0.24
N ASN A 95 12.50 12.95 -1.00
CA ASN A 95 12.63 13.40 -2.39
C ASN A 95 13.43 14.71 -2.52
N GLU A 96 13.34 15.61 -1.55
CA GLU A 96 14.05 16.89 -1.54
C GLU A 96 15.57 16.71 -1.45
N ILE A 97 16.03 15.67 -0.75
CA ILE A 97 17.47 15.37 -0.57
C ILE A 97 18.00 14.27 -1.49
N ALA A 98 17.15 13.45 -2.09
CA ALA A 98 17.54 12.25 -2.81
C ALA A 98 18.51 12.50 -3.99
N ALA A 99 18.54 13.73 -4.54
CA ALA A 99 19.48 14.08 -5.61
C ALA A 99 20.95 14.10 -5.17
N TRP A 100 21.23 14.22 -3.86
CA TRP A 100 22.59 14.33 -3.32
C TRP A 100 22.84 13.47 -2.07
N HIS A 101 21.80 12.99 -1.41
CA HIS A 101 21.90 12.11 -0.24
C HIS A 101 20.73 11.11 -0.21
N ILE A 102 21.07 9.84 -0.15
CA ILE A 102 20.16 8.76 0.17
C ILE A 102 20.70 8.10 1.44
N PRO A 103 19.89 7.99 2.53
CA PRO A 103 20.33 7.32 3.74
C PRO A 103 20.77 5.89 3.45
N THR A 104 21.96 5.49 3.84
CA THR A 104 22.51 4.14 3.57
C THR A 104 21.70 3.02 4.19
N TRP A 105 20.85 3.35 5.15
CA TRP A 105 19.96 2.43 5.86
C TRP A 105 18.53 2.39 5.32
N LEU A 106 18.23 3.16 4.26
CA LEU A 106 16.86 3.31 3.75
C LEU A 106 16.23 1.97 3.33
N ASP A 107 16.97 1.13 2.61
CA ASP A 107 16.50 -0.20 2.19
C ASP A 107 16.15 -1.09 3.38
N SER A 108 17.00 -1.09 4.42
CA SER A 108 16.76 -1.86 5.64
C SER A 108 15.52 -1.35 6.37
N TYR A 109 15.33 -0.03 6.45
CA TYR A 109 14.18 0.58 7.07
C TYR A 109 12.88 0.25 6.31
N PHE A 110 12.94 0.28 4.98
CA PHE A 110 11.82 -0.10 4.12
C PHE A 110 11.40 -1.54 4.36
N VAL A 111 12.34 -2.50 4.30
CA VAL A 111 12.07 -3.93 4.52
C VAL A 111 11.48 -4.18 5.92
N GLU A 112 12.00 -3.52 6.94
CA GLU A 112 11.45 -3.62 8.31
C GLU A 112 10.03 -3.06 8.44
N GLY A 113 9.68 -2.10 7.59
CA GLY A 113 8.36 -1.48 7.53
C GLY A 113 7.31 -2.30 6.77
N GLU A 114 7.74 -3.21 5.90
CA GLU A 114 6.81 -4.02 5.11
C GLU A 114 5.85 -4.82 6.02
N GLY A 115 4.58 -4.82 5.66
CA GLY A 115 3.53 -5.49 6.42
C GLY A 115 3.09 -4.79 7.71
N LYS A 116 3.68 -3.65 8.07
CA LYS A 116 3.21 -2.82 9.18
C LYS A 116 2.19 -1.80 8.68
N GLU A 117 1.20 -1.51 9.54
CA GLU A 117 0.29 -0.40 9.31
C GLU A 117 1.12 0.89 9.22
N PHE A 118 1.02 1.61 8.11
CA PHE A 118 1.83 2.81 7.77
C PHE A 118 3.32 2.57 7.38
N GLY A 119 3.88 1.37 7.46
CA GLY A 119 5.20 1.00 6.92
C GLY A 119 6.40 1.87 7.30
N GLY A 120 6.22 2.84 8.22
CA GLY A 120 7.25 3.81 8.56
C GLY A 120 7.40 4.96 7.55
N PHE A 121 6.59 5.00 6.48
CA PHE A 121 6.64 6.04 5.45
C PHE A 121 5.34 6.84 5.43
N TYR A 122 5.46 8.13 5.66
CA TYR A 122 4.35 9.06 5.59
C TYR A 122 4.11 9.50 4.14
N ASN A 123 2.86 9.43 3.68
CA ASN A 123 2.46 9.74 2.30
C ASN A 123 3.07 8.82 1.23
N MET A 124 3.52 7.62 1.58
CA MET A 124 3.91 6.64 0.57
C MET A 124 2.68 6.14 -0.19
N ASP A 125 2.82 6.07 -1.50
CA ASP A 125 1.85 5.46 -2.39
C ASP A 125 2.53 4.65 -3.51
N TYR A 126 1.74 4.03 -4.37
CA TYR A 126 2.25 3.19 -5.45
C TYR A 126 3.13 3.97 -6.45
N GLU A 127 2.74 5.20 -6.80
CA GLU A 127 3.49 6.02 -7.76
C GLU A 127 4.84 6.46 -7.18
N ILE A 128 4.86 6.88 -5.93
CA ILE A 128 6.09 7.25 -5.23
C ILE A 128 7.00 6.03 -5.07
N LEU A 129 6.44 4.88 -4.69
CA LEU A 129 7.21 3.64 -4.55
C LEU A 129 7.89 3.26 -5.87
N MET A 130 7.13 3.28 -6.97
CA MET A 130 7.67 2.95 -8.29
C MET A 130 8.70 3.97 -8.79
N ASP A 131 8.47 5.27 -8.56
CA ASP A 131 9.44 6.33 -8.87
C ASP A 131 10.76 6.13 -8.10
N TRP A 132 10.70 5.76 -6.83
CA TRP A 132 11.88 5.52 -6.02
C TRP A 132 12.69 4.31 -6.49
N ILE A 133 12.03 3.25 -6.93
CA ILE A 133 12.69 2.08 -7.51
C ILE A 133 13.35 2.45 -8.85
N GLU A 134 12.62 3.13 -9.73
CA GLU A 134 13.10 3.56 -11.05
C GLU A 134 14.29 4.51 -10.95
N ARG A 135 14.33 5.37 -9.94
CA ARG A 135 15.44 6.31 -9.66
C ARG A 135 16.57 5.69 -8.84
N GLY A 136 16.43 4.44 -8.38
CA GLY A 136 17.41 3.80 -7.51
C GLY A 136 17.51 4.42 -6.11
N ILE A 137 16.47 5.10 -5.63
CA ILE A 137 16.36 5.58 -4.24
C ILE A 137 16.13 4.39 -3.32
N LEU A 138 15.25 3.47 -3.71
CA LEU A 138 15.14 2.12 -3.13
C LEU A 138 15.78 1.13 -4.07
N THR A 139 16.68 0.28 -3.54
CA THR A 139 17.39 -0.75 -4.32
C THR A 139 16.85 -2.16 -4.03
N VAL A 140 16.06 -2.31 -2.98
CA VAL A 140 15.35 -3.56 -2.64
C VAL A 140 14.04 -3.66 -3.40
N SER A 141 13.67 -4.89 -3.78
CA SER A 141 12.36 -5.15 -4.36
C SER A 141 11.32 -5.25 -3.26
N PRO A 142 10.22 -4.46 -3.32
CA PRO A 142 9.11 -4.60 -2.40
C PRO A 142 8.46 -5.97 -2.51
N SER A 143 7.91 -6.47 -1.40
CA SER A 143 7.12 -7.70 -1.44
C SER A 143 5.85 -7.53 -2.28
N PRO A 144 5.36 -8.60 -2.94
CA PRO A 144 4.10 -8.55 -3.69
C PRO A 144 2.91 -8.05 -2.85
N GLN A 145 2.89 -8.39 -1.56
CA GLN A 145 1.86 -7.90 -0.64
C GLN A 145 1.94 -6.39 -0.42
N THR A 146 3.14 -5.83 -0.28
CA THR A 146 3.37 -4.38 -0.16
C THR A 146 2.92 -3.66 -1.44
N ILE A 147 3.29 -4.20 -2.60
CA ILE A 147 2.87 -3.66 -3.90
C ILE A 147 1.34 -3.67 -4.01
N ALA A 148 0.67 -4.79 -3.71
CA ALA A 148 -0.78 -4.89 -3.73
C ALA A 148 -1.44 -3.88 -2.78
N GLY A 149 -0.89 -3.72 -1.58
CA GLY A 149 -1.39 -2.79 -0.56
C GLY A 149 -1.37 -1.32 -1.00
N TYR A 150 -0.36 -0.89 -1.76
CA TYR A 150 -0.32 0.44 -2.35
C TYR A 150 -1.14 0.55 -3.63
N LEU A 151 -1.08 -0.48 -4.51
CA LEU A 151 -1.76 -0.47 -5.81
C LEU A 151 -3.28 -0.45 -5.67
N VAL A 152 -3.85 -1.06 -4.63
CA VAL A 152 -5.30 -1.11 -4.40
C VAL A 152 -5.95 0.27 -4.37
N ASN A 153 -5.20 1.30 -4.00
CA ASN A 153 -5.68 2.69 -4.00
C ASN A 153 -5.85 3.27 -5.42
N TYR A 154 -5.25 2.64 -6.42
CA TYR A 154 -5.22 3.10 -7.82
C TYR A 154 -6.06 2.25 -8.78
N ILE A 155 -6.77 1.22 -8.29
CA ILE A 155 -7.58 0.31 -9.14
C ILE A 155 -8.66 1.02 -9.96
N HIS A 156 -8.98 2.26 -9.65
CA HIS A 156 -9.93 3.11 -10.36
C HIS A 156 -9.26 4.17 -11.24
N THR A 157 -7.93 4.17 -11.32
CA THR A 157 -7.14 5.21 -11.99
C THR A 157 -6.39 4.63 -13.19
N THR A 158 -7.11 4.42 -14.29
CA THR A 158 -6.55 3.85 -15.54
C THR A 158 -5.20 4.44 -15.94
N PRO A 159 -4.99 5.78 -15.95
CA PRO A 159 -3.69 6.34 -16.35
C PRO A 159 -2.51 5.89 -15.48
N VAL A 160 -2.72 5.68 -14.17
CA VAL A 160 -1.67 5.20 -13.27
C VAL A 160 -1.33 3.74 -13.57
N LEU A 161 -2.36 2.91 -13.78
CA LEU A 161 -2.18 1.49 -14.08
C LEU A 161 -1.49 1.28 -15.44
N GLU A 162 -1.76 2.14 -16.42
CA GLU A 162 -1.17 2.06 -17.77
C GLU A 162 0.23 2.68 -17.88
N LYS A 163 0.68 3.40 -16.88
CA LYS A 163 1.95 4.14 -16.94
C LYS A 163 3.17 3.24 -17.07
N ARG A 164 3.07 2.01 -16.54
CA ARG A 164 4.17 1.04 -16.53
C ARG A 164 3.69 -0.34 -16.96
N ASP A 165 4.39 -0.97 -17.88
CA ASP A 165 4.05 -2.31 -18.37
C ASP A 165 4.03 -3.35 -17.24
N ILE A 166 4.95 -3.24 -16.26
CA ILE A 166 5.02 -4.14 -15.12
C ILE A 166 3.74 -4.07 -14.26
N THR A 167 3.09 -2.92 -14.19
CA THR A 167 1.83 -2.75 -13.44
C THR A 167 0.73 -3.65 -14.00
N ILE A 168 0.54 -3.63 -15.31
CA ILE A 168 -0.48 -4.43 -16.00
C ILE A 168 -0.08 -5.91 -16.09
N ASN A 169 1.20 -6.19 -16.39
CA ASN A 169 1.64 -7.56 -16.65
C ASN A 169 1.83 -8.38 -15.38
N GLU A 170 2.16 -7.74 -14.25
CA GLU A 170 2.52 -8.41 -13.02
C GLU A 170 1.78 -7.87 -11.79
N HIS A 171 1.96 -6.59 -11.44
CA HIS A 171 1.51 -6.06 -10.15
C HIS A 171 0.00 -6.12 -9.96
N ILE A 172 -0.80 -5.97 -11.02
CA ILE A 172 -2.27 -6.03 -10.93
C ILE A 172 -2.76 -7.40 -10.43
N TRP A 173 -1.99 -8.47 -10.69
CA TRP A 173 -2.36 -9.82 -10.26
C TRP A 173 -2.14 -10.04 -8.77
N TYR A 174 -1.24 -9.26 -8.13
CA TYR A 174 -1.05 -9.31 -6.69
C TYR A 174 -2.30 -8.88 -5.90
N LEU A 175 -3.18 -8.06 -6.51
CA LEU A 175 -4.47 -7.71 -5.92
C LEU A 175 -5.36 -8.93 -5.68
N PHE A 176 -5.24 -9.95 -6.53
CA PHE A 176 -6.01 -11.19 -6.42
C PHE A 176 -5.35 -12.21 -5.49
N GLU A 177 -4.05 -12.08 -5.24
CA GLU A 177 -3.25 -13.07 -4.50
C GLU A 177 -3.06 -12.72 -3.03
N TYR A 178 -3.10 -11.42 -2.69
CA TYR A 178 -2.82 -10.93 -1.34
C TYR A 178 -4.00 -10.14 -0.76
N ASP A 179 -4.26 -10.31 0.56
CA ASP A 179 -5.27 -9.51 1.26
C ASP A 179 -4.76 -8.08 1.45
N CYS A 180 -5.17 -7.20 0.55
CA CYS A 180 -4.88 -5.76 0.59
C CYS A 180 -6.06 -4.92 1.10
N GLY A 181 -7.11 -5.56 1.59
CA GLY A 181 -8.38 -4.91 1.94
C GLY A 181 -8.41 -4.22 3.30
N GLN A 182 -7.33 -4.21 4.06
CA GLN A 182 -7.21 -3.39 5.27
C GLN A 182 -7.15 -1.89 4.95
N ASN A 183 -6.74 -1.52 3.74
CA ASN A 183 -6.77 -0.15 3.30
C ASN A 183 -8.20 0.32 3.03
N TRP A 184 -8.59 1.43 3.62
CA TRP A 184 -9.92 2.07 3.59
C TRP A 184 -10.51 2.24 2.19
N HIS A 185 -9.68 2.18 1.17
CA HIS A 185 -10.02 2.52 -0.20
C HIS A 185 -10.62 1.33 -0.99
N ALA A 186 -10.36 0.10 -0.58
CA ALA A 186 -10.98 -1.10 -1.18
C ALA A 186 -12.41 -1.39 -0.69
N ASN A 187 -13.12 -0.41 -0.11
CA ASN A 187 -14.48 -0.58 0.35
C ASN A 187 -15.46 -0.53 -0.84
N PRO A 188 -16.06 -1.65 -1.26
CA PRO A 188 -17.02 -1.71 -2.38
C PRO A 188 -18.24 -0.81 -2.16
N ALA A 189 -18.60 -0.50 -0.88
CA ALA A 189 -19.70 0.38 -0.55
C ALA A 189 -19.45 1.85 -0.96
N LYS A 190 -18.19 2.23 -1.25
CA LYS A 190 -17.84 3.56 -1.76
C LYS A 190 -17.87 3.67 -3.30
N GLY A 191 -18.36 2.64 -4.00
CA GLY A 191 -18.62 2.71 -5.42
C GLY A 191 -17.37 2.70 -6.31
N TYR A 192 -16.32 1.96 -5.92
CA TYR A 192 -15.19 1.74 -6.83
C TYR A 192 -15.68 1.02 -8.07
N PRO A 193 -15.72 1.69 -9.21
CA PRO A 193 -16.25 1.09 -10.42
C PRO A 193 -15.30 0.01 -10.91
N TYR A 194 -15.87 -1.10 -11.37
CA TYR A 194 -15.13 -2.17 -12.03
C TYR A 194 -14.71 -1.78 -13.45
N TYR A 195 -14.98 -0.55 -13.87
CA TYR A 195 -14.79 -0.08 -15.24
C TYR A 195 -13.35 -0.21 -15.73
N THR A 196 -12.36 -0.10 -14.85
CA THR A 196 -10.95 -0.25 -15.23
C THR A 196 -10.66 -1.68 -15.70
N PHE A 197 -11.14 -2.68 -14.96
CA PHE A 197 -10.99 -4.09 -15.35
C PHE A 197 -11.83 -4.45 -16.57
N GLN A 198 -13.06 -3.90 -16.69
CA GLN A 198 -13.87 -4.02 -17.89
C GLN A 198 -13.15 -3.43 -19.09
N HIS A 199 -12.66 -2.20 -18.99
CA HIS A 199 -11.92 -1.53 -20.03
C HIS A 199 -10.66 -2.31 -20.46
N PHE A 200 -9.88 -2.83 -19.52
CA PHE A 200 -8.66 -3.59 -19.83
C PHE A 200 -8.96 -4.95 -20.44
N THR A 201 -10.04 -5.62 -20.04
CA THR A 201 -10.44 -6.88 -20.65
C THR A 201 -11.05 -6.67 -22.03
N GLU A 202 -11.82 -5.61 -22.26
CA GLU A 202 -12.39 -5.26 -23.57
C GLU A 202 -11.32 -4.86 -24.59
N ASN A 203 -10.26 -4.17 -24.15
CA ASN A 203 -9.15 -3.75 -24.98
C ASN A 203 -8.01 -4.79 -25.09
N GLY A 204 -8.18 -5.97 -24.51
CA GLY A 204 -7.20 -7.06 -24.56
C GLY A 204 -5.91 -6.80 -23.77
N LYS A 205 -5.87 -5.80 -22.89
CA LYS A 205 -4.73 -5.53 -21.99
C LYS A 205 -4.64 -6.54 -20.86
N LEU A 206 -5.79 -7.03 -20.39
CA LEU A 206 -5.88 -8.14 -19.43
C LEU A 206 -6.62 -9.31 -20.07
N ASP A 207 -6.13 -10.52 -19.84
CA ASP A 207 -6.85 -11.74 -20.22
C ASP A 207 -8.15 -11.83 -19.42
N ARG A 208 -9.27 -11.79 -20.13
CA ARG A 208 -10.60 -11.77 -19.54
C ARG A 208 -10.90 -13.03 -18.73
N MET A 209 -10.53 -14.22 -19.29
CA MET A 209 -10.76 -15.46 -18.58
C MET A 209 -9.92 -15.56 -17.31
N ARG A 210 -8.69 -15.06 -17.34
CA ARG A 210 -7.85 -14.97 -16.15
C ARG A 210 -8.46 -14.03 -15.10
N VAL A 211 -8.96 -12.84 -15.48
CA VAL A 211 -9.59 -11.92 -14.52
C VAL A 211 -10.83 -12.55 -13.88
N LEU A 212 -11.67 -13.22 -14.66
CA LEU A 212 -12.85 -13.94 -14.15
C LEU A 212 -12.42 -15.05 -13.17
N LYS A 213 -11.47 -15.88 -13.57
CA LYS A 213 -10.96 -16.98 -12.75
C LYS A 213 -10.33 -16.49 -11.45
N GLU A 214 -9.40 -15.52 -11.52
CA GLU A 214 -8.73 -15.00 -10.34
C GLU A 214 -9.70 -14.30 -9.38
N SER A 215 -10.77 -13.68 -9.88
CA SER A 215 -11.83 -13.12 -9.03
C SER A 215 -12.50 -14.19 -8.15
N LEU A 216 -12.81 -15.35 -8.73
CA LEU A 216 -13.39 -16.48 -7.99
C LEU A 216 -12.39 -17.08 -7.00
N LEU A 217 -11.12 -17.25 -7.40
CA LEU A 217 -10.06 -17.75 -6.53
C LEU A 217 -9.79 -16.81 -5.36
N ALA A 218 -9.83 -15.49 -5.58
CA ALA A 218 -9.68 -14.50 -4.51
C ALA A 218 -10.81 -14.58 -3.47
N ILE A 219 -12.05 -14.88 -3.87
CA ILE A 219 -13.17 -15.14 -2.95
C ILE A 219 -12.86 -16.36 -2.07
N ASN A 220 -12.30 -17.41 -2.66
CA ASN A 220 -11.97 -18.67 -1.95
C ASN A 220 -10.75 -18.53 -1.02
N ARG A 221 -9.84 -17.58 -1.28
CA ARG A 221 -8.68 -17.28 -0.42
C ARG A 221 -9.04 -16.71 0.95
N ASN A 222 -10.31 -16.45 1.19
CA ASN A 222 -10.84 -15.96 2.47
C ASN A 222 -10.22 -14.62 2.90
N PHE A 223 -10.07 -13.70 1.98
CA PHE A 223 -9.71 -12.32 2.28
C PHE A 223 -10.78 -11.64 3.14
N ASN A 224 -10.53 -10.42 3.60
CA ASN A 224 -11.53 -9.71 4.36
C ASN A 224 -12.85 -9.57 3.57
N LYS A 225 -13.97 -9.45 4.31
CA LYS A 225 -15.34 -9.41 3.78
C LYS A 225 -15.53 -8.41 2.63
N ASN A 226 -14.92 -7.23 2.74
CA ASN A 226 -15.11 -6.16 1.76
C ASN A 226 -14.42 -6.50 0.44
N LEU A 227 -13.20 -7.04 0.52
CA LEU A 227 -12.42 -7.44 -0.64
C LEU A 227 -13.06 -8.63 -1.36
N CYS A 228 -13.50 -9.67 -0.64
CA CYS A 228 -14.25 -10.79 -1.21
C CYS A 228 -15.55 -10.32 -1.91
N SER A 229 -16.26 -9.37 -1.29
CA SER A 229 -17.48 -8.79 -1.89
C SER A 229 -17.17 -7.97 -3.14
N TRP A 230 -16.03 -7.30 -3.17
CA TRP A 230 -15.56 -6.54 -4.33
C TRP A 230 -15.26 -7.48 -5.51
N PHE A 231 -14.54 -8.60 -5.28
CA PHE A 231 -14.26 -9.58 -6.33
C PHE A 231 -15.52 -10.24 -6.88
N ALA A 232 -16.50 -10.60 -6.02
CA ALA A 232 -17.78 -11.13 -6.47
C ALA A 232 -18.56 -10.11 -7.33
N GLY A 233 -18.51 -8.84 -6.93
CA GLY A 233 -19.09 -7.74 -7.70
C GLY A 233 -18.39 -7.53 -9.04
N MET A 234 -17.06 -7.63 -9.10
CA MET A 234 -16.29 -7.52 -10.34
C MET A 234 -16.60 -8.66 -11.29
N PHE A 235 -16.64 -9.92 -10.82
CA PHE A 235 -17.04 -11.07 -11.60
C PHE A 235 -18.41 -10.83 -12.27
N THR A 236 -19.38 -10.33 -11.50
CA THR A 236 -20.73 -10.02 -12.01
C THR A 236 -20.70 -8.84 -13.01
N ALA A 237 -19.95 -7.78 -12.71
CA ALA A 237 -19.87 -6.58 -13.56
C ALA A 237 -19.23 -6.87 -14.93
N LEU A 238 -18.29 -7.82 -14.98
CA LEU A 238 -17.73 -8.32 -16.23
C LEU A 238 -18.77 -9.10 -17.07
N ASN A 239 -19.93 -9.40 -16.50
CA ASN A 239 -21.03 -10.08 -17.19
C ASN A 239 -20.58 -11.34 -17.94
N PRO A 240 -20.09 -12.39 -17.25
CA PRO A 240 -19.58 -13.58 -17.88
C PRO A 240 -20.70 -14.30 -18.67
N SER A 241 -20.40 -14.69 -19.91
CA SER A 241 -21.31 -15.49 -20.74
C SER A 241 -21.58 -16.86 -20.10
N VAL A 242 -22.64 -17.54 -20.56
CA VAL A 242 -22.94 -18.92 -20.12
C VAL A 242 -21.75 -19.86 -20.35
N GLU A 243 -21.05 -19.73 -21.48
CA GLU A 243 -19.89 -20.55 -21.80
C GLU A 243 -18.71 -20.29 -20.85
N GLU A 244 -18.46 -19.03 -20.52
CA GLU A 244 -17.42 -18.65 -19.53
C GLU A 244 -17.77 -19.20 -18.15
N GLN A 245 -19.02 -19.07 -17.72
CA GLN A 245 -19.50 -19.60 -16.44
C GLN A 245 -19.42 -21.15 -16.40
N LEU A 246 -19.79 -21.85 -17.48
CA LEU A 246 -19.67 -23.30 -17.58
C LEU A 246 -18.20 -23.77 -17.53
N THR A 247 -17.29 -22.98 -18.06
CA THR A 247 -15.85 -23.25 -18.00
C THR A 247 -15.28 -23.07 -16.58
N LEU A 248 -15.84 -22.13 -15.80
CA LEU A 248 -15.38 -21.75 -14.46
C LEU A 248 -16.20 -22.41 -13.33
N GLN A 249 -17.01 -23.43 -13.61
CA GLN A 249 -17.81 -24.12 -12.60
C GLN A 249 -16.99 -24.57 -11.38
N PRO A 250 -15.80 -25.21 -11.55
CA PRO A 250 -15.02 -25.64 -10.40
C PRO A 250 -14.63 -24.49 -9.47
N GLU A 251 -14.22 -23.35 -10.03
CA GLU A 251 -13.85 -22.16 -9.27
C GLU A 251 -15.08 -21.50 -8.61
N MET A 252 -16.25 -21.52 -9.30
CA MET A 252 -17.52 -21.05 -8.74
C MET A 252 -17.96 -21.92 -7.56
N PHE A 253 -17.82 -23.25 -7.65
CA PHE A 253 -18.13 -24.15 -6.54
C PHE A 253 -17.19 -23.92 -5.36
N ALA A 254 -15.88 -23.79 -5.61
CA ALA A 254 -14.89 -23.50 -4.58
C ALA A 254 -15.18 -22.17 -3.86
N ALA A 255 -15.65 -21.14 -4.58
CA ALA A 255 -16.02 -19.85 -4.01
C ALA A 255 -17.19 -19.91 -3.01
N LEU A 256 -18.02 -20.96 -3.04
CA LEU A 256 -19.08 -21.19 -2.05
C LEU A 256 -18.54 -21.48 -0.65
N SER A 257 -17.30 -21.92 -0.52
CA SER A 257 -16.64 -22.17 0.77
C SER A 257 -16.25 -20.87 1.50
N SER A 258 -16.45 -19.69 0.89
CA SER A 258 -16.22 -18.42 1.54
C SER A 258 -17.12 -18.23 2.77
N PRO A 259 -16.59 -17.82 3.94
CA PRO A 259 -17.41 -17.57 5.14
C PRO A 259 -18.27 -16.30 5.02
N HIS A 260 -18.16 -15.57 3.94
CA HIS A 260 -18.84 -14.30 3.72
C HIS A 260 -20.12 -14.51 2.90
N SER A 261 -21.26 -14.29 3.51
CA SER A 261 -22.58 -14.54 2.90
C SER A 261 -22.85 -13.76 1.60
N ARG A 262 -22.32 -12.53 1.46
CA ARG A 262 -22.59 -11.71 0.27
C ARG A 262 -21.95 -12.28 -1.01
N PRO A 263 -20.63 -12.58 -1.07
CA PRO A 263 -20.05 -13.22 -2.25
C PRO A 263 -20.67 -14.59 -2.52
N THR A 264 -20.90 -15.41 -1.48
CA THR A 264 -21.56 -16.73 -1.63
C THR A 264 -22.94 -16.62 -2.26
N ASN A 265 -23.78 -15.68 -1.82
CA ASN A 265 -25.13 -15.48 -2.39
C ASN A 265 -25.09 -15.03 -3.86
N ILE A 266 -24.10 -14.19 -4.24
CA ILE A 266 -23.92 -13.78 -5.64
C ILE A 266 -23.60 -15.01 -6.50
N ILE A 267 -22.64 -15.83 -6.09
CA ILE A 267 -22.22 -17.03 -6.84
C ILE A 267 -23.35 -18.06 -6.91
N LEU A 268 -24.08 -18.30 -5.79
CA LEU A 268 -25.25 -19.17 -5.79
C LEU A 268 -26.34 -18.70 -6.77
N GLY A 269 -26.56 -17.39 -6.87
CA GLY A 269 -27.52 -16.82 -7.83
C GLY A 269 -27.14 -17.13 -9.28
N LEU A 270 -25.83 -17.05 -9.62
CA LEU A 270 -25.34 -17.41 -10.95
C LEU A 270 -25.48 -18.92 -11.22
N LEU A 271 -25.06 -19.76 -10.27
CA LEU A 271 -25.16 -21.21 -10.38
C LEU A 271 -26.62 -21.70 -10.54
N LYS A 272 -27.56 -21.05 -9.84
CA LYS A 272 -29.00 -21.33 -10.00
C LYS A 272 -29.46 -21.13 -11.44
N ASN A 273 -28.94 -20.18 -12.18
CA ASN A 273 -29.25 -19.94 -13.57
C ASN A 273 -28.65 -21.01 -14.51
N LEU A 274 -27.55 -21.66 -14.07
CA LEU A 274 -26.85 -22.69 -14.82
C LEU A 274 -27.38 -24.12 -14.56
N CYS A 275 -28.05 -24.38 -13.45
CA CYS A 275 -28.36 -25.73 -12.98
C CYS A 275 -29.22 -26.56 -13.96
N SER A 276 -29.94 -25.92 -14.86
CA SER A 276 -30.72 -26.60 -15.92
C SER A 276 -29.93 -26.84 -17.21
N HIS A 277 -28.68 -26.36 -17.30
CA HIS A 277 -27.88 -26.51 -18.51
C HIS A 277 -27.28 -27.92 -18.58
N PRO A 278 -27.33 -28.61 -19.77
CA PRO A 278 -26.85 -30.00 -19.92
C PRO A 278 -25.36 -30.23 -19.52
N ARG A 279 -24.57 -29.19 -19.55
CA ARG A 279 -23.15 -29.26 -19.17
C ARG A 279 -22.88 -28.81 -17.73
N PHE A 280 -23.95 -28.65 -16.91
CA PHE A 280 -23.76 -28.35 -15.49
C PHE A 280 -23.21 -29.57 -14.75
N LEU A 281 -22.15 -29.39 -13.97
CA LEU A 281 -21.47 -30.45 -13.22
C LEU A 281 -22.23 -30.73 -11.91
N THR A 282 -23.37 -31.40 -12.01
CA THR A 282 -24.31 -31.64 -10.90
C THR A 282 -23.65 -32.41 -9.75
N ASP A 283 -22.91 -33.48 -10.06
CA ASP A 283 -22.28 -34.33 -9.04
C ASP A 283 -21.21 -33.55 -8.28
N ASP A 284 -20.34 -32.82 -8.98
CA ASP A 284 -19.30 -31.97 -8.37
C ASP A 284 -19.92 -30.86 -7.49
N PHE A 285 -21.05 -30.28 -7.94
CA PHE A 285 -21.78 -29.28 -7.14
C PHE A 285 -22.33 -29.88 -5.85
N LEU A 286 -22.96 -31.06 -5.94
CA LEU A 286 -23.51 -31.77 -4.77
C LEU A 286 -22.42 -32.15 -3.78
N ASP A 287 -21.30 -32.69 -4.26
CA ASP A 287 -20.16 -33.07 -3.43
C ASP A 287 -19.59 -31.85 -2.69
N GLN A 288 -19.39 -30.74 -3.37
CA GLN A 288 -18.88 -29.50 -2.77
C GLN A 288 -19.86 -28.90 -1.75
N THR A 289 -21.17 -28.93 -2.03
CA THR A 289 -22.18 -28.38 -1.12
C THR A 289 -22.49 -29.31 0.04
N ALA A 290 -22.36 -30.63 -0.09
CA ALA A 290 -22.54 -31.59 1.00
C ALA A 290 -21.61 -31.29 2.17
N VAL A 291 -20.35 -30.88 1.89
CA VAL A 291 -19.38 -30.49 2.92
C VAL A 291 -19.84 -29.25 3.70
N LEU A 292 -20.49 -28.31 3.03
CA LEU A 292 -20.99 -27.06 3.67
C LEU A 292 -22.16 -27.35 4.63
N PHE A 293 -23.00 -28.35 4.33
CA PHE A 293 -24.12 -28.76 5.18
C PHE A 293 -23.73 -29.74 6.30
N ALA A 294 -22.56 -30.36 6.21
CA ALA A 294 -22.06 -31.30 7.22
C ALA A 294 -21.26 -30.63 8.35
N SER A 295 -21.03 -29.34 8.25
CA SER A 295 -20.19 -28.56 9.20
C SER A 295 -20.98 -27.80 10.28
N ASP A 296 -22.27 -28.13 10.51
CA ASP A 296 -23.10 -27.60 11.61
C ASP A 296 -22.98 -28.43 12.91
#